data_8cffcf5683c790e2c5529eeb57dbe517
#
_entry.id   8cffcf5683c790e2c5529eeb57dbe517
#
_cell.length_a   1.000
_cell.length_b   1.000
_cell.length_c   1.000
_cell.angle_alpha   90.00
_cell.angle_beta   90.00
_cell.angle_gamma   90.00
#
_symmetry.space_group_name_H-M   'P 1'
#
loop_
_entity.id
_entity.type
_entity.pdbx_description
1 polymer ?
#
loop_
_entity_poly.entity_id
_entity_poly.type
_entity_poly.pdbx_seq_one_letter_code
_entity_poly.pdbx_strand_id
1 'polypeptide(L)'
;MHTSTGADFLDEYAETVAGTKSGDATYLYAGTQRPVRSRAVTIRYRTPSGEMRERQFKVLATHHGPIVRAEQGKWMAVRLMQDPVNALIQSYLRTKTRDFAAFRSVLNLHTNSSNNTVYADADGKIAYFHANFVPRRNSGFDWTRPVDGSDPATEWHGVHGVDESPNVVDPATGWIQNTNNWPYSVAGTSSPKPADYPAYMDRVGENARGIHAVRVLSGHDEFTLDTLIAAAYDPDLPAFDVLLPPLFEAYRSLPAASELRAPLSEPIALLQAWDRRWAADSVATTVAIHWAEELWRGVGADPKGRAWPLFEQEASSSTSE
;
A
#
# COMPACT_ATOMS: atom_id res chain seq x y z
N MET A 1 -7.79 -14.96 5.71
CA MET A 1 -6.45 -14.68 5.16
C MET A 1 -6.16 -13.20 5.27
N HIS A 2 -4.90 -12.82 5.46
CA HIS A 2 -4.47 -11.43 5.48
C HIS A 2 -3.51 -11.16 4.32
N THR A 3 -3.67 -9.98 3.72
CA THR A 3 -2.72 -9.44 2.74
C THR A 3 -2.21 -8.11 3.26
N SER A 4 -0.97 -7.74 2.96
CA SER A 4 -0.46 -6.42 3.32
C SER A 4 -1.27 -5.34 2.60
N THR A 5 -1.46 -4.22 3.27
CA THR A 5 -2.14 -3.05 2.71
C THR A 5 -1.24 -1.82 2.78
N GLY A 6 -1.48 -0.88 1.89
CA GLY A 6 -0.95 0.47 1.98
C GLY A 6 -1.97 1.47 2.50
N ALA A 7 -2.93 1.00 3.31
CA ALA A 7 -3.83 1.90 4.01
C ALA A 7 -3.05 2.95 4.78
N ASP A 8 -3.56 4.14 4.80
CA ASP A 8 -2.91 5.28 5.43
C ASP A 8 -3.18 5.31 6.94
N PHE A 9 -2.32 4.65 7.69
CA PHE A 9 -2.41 4.51 9.15
C PHE A 9 -1.31 5.26 9.92
N LEU A 10 -0.47 6.04 9.21
CA LEU A 10 0.68 6.74 9.77
C LEU A 10 0.72 8.17 9.24
N ASP A 11 0.89 9.14 10.13
CA ASP A 11 1.12 10.53 9.76
C ASP A 11 2.40 11.10 10.36
N GLU A 12 3.00 12.01 9.63
CA GLU A 12 4.14 12.81 10.09
C GLU A 12 3.69 14.21 10.47
N TYR A 13 4.20 14.68 11.60
CA TYR A 13 3.93 16.01 12.14
C TYR A 13 5.20 16.82 12.21
N ALA A 14 5.22 17.99 11.57
CA ALA A 14 6.32 18.94 11.60
C ALA A 14 6.20 19.82 12.84
N GLU A 15 6.92 19.45 13.90
CA GLU A 15 6.86 20.10 15.21
C GLU A 15 7.73 21.36 15.26
N THR A 16 7.17 22.46 15.77
CA THR A 16 7.91 23.68 16.07
C THR A 16 8.49 23.59 17.47
N VAL A 17 9.80 23.39 17.59
CA VAL A 17 10.48 23.15 18.86
C VAL A 17 11.33 24.34 19.32
N ALA A 18 11.45 24.50 20.63
CA ALA A 18 12.31 25.49 21.30
C ALA A 18 13.09 24.87 22.46
N GLY A 19 14.10 25.56 22.98
CA GLY A 19 14.84 25.13 24.17
C GLY A 19 15.73 23.90 23.96
N THR A 20 16.05 23.53 22.72
CA THR A 20 16.81 22.28 22.42
C THR A 20 18.20 22.21 22.97
N LYS A 21 18.83 23.37 23.26
CA LYS A 21 20.20 23.46 23.81
C LYS A 21 20.25 23.33 25.34
N SER A 22 19.19 23.67 26.04
CA SER A 22 19.12 23.66 27.51
C SER A 22 18.70 22.31 28.11
N GLY A 23 18.27 21.36 27.29
CA GLY A 23 17.76 20.06 27.75
C GLY A 23 16.27 20.04 28.08
N ASP A 24 15.63 21.19 28.22
CA ASP A 24 14.20 21.37 28.50
C ASP A 24 13.46 21.75 27.21
N ALA A 25 13.56 20.90 26.20
CA ALA A 25 12.92 21.15 24.92
C ALA A 25 11.39 21.19 25.06
N THR A 26 10.79 22.20 24.41
CA THR A 26 9.34 22.36 24.29
C THR A 26 8.92 22.37 22.83
N TYR A 27 7.66 22.10 22.55
CA TYR A 27 7.06 22.23 21.23
C TYR A 27 5.77 23.04 21.29
N LEU A 28 5.50 23.79 20.23
CA LEU A 28 4.30 24.62 20.11
C LEU A 28 3.09 23.75 19.73
N TYR A 29 1.96 23.92 20.44
CA TYR A 29 0.68 23.33 20.05
C TYR A 29 -0.47 24.26 20.48
N ALA A 30 -1.37 24.57 19.54
CA ALA A 30 -2.53 25.46 19.79
C ALA A 30 -2.13 26.77 20.52
N GLY A 31 -1.04 27.39 20.10
CA GLY A 31 -0.50 28.64 20.70
C GLY A 31 0.20 28.45 22.06
N THR A 32 0.30 27.23 22.59
CA THR A 32 0.90 26.95 23.91
C THR A 32 2.14 26.09 23.79
N GLN A 33 3.19 26.41 24.57
CA GLN A 33 4.38 25.56 24.67
C GLN A 33 4.12 24.36 25.57
N ARG A 34 4.41 23.16 25.06
CA ARG A 34 4.30 21.87 25.77
C ARG A 34 5.66 21.21 25.92
N PRO A 35 5.95 20.52 27.02
CA PRO A 35 7.23 19.85 27.20
C PRO A 35 7.39 18.65 26.25
N VAL A 36 8.57 18.51 25.65
CA VAL A 36 8.97 17.30 24.92
C VAL A 36 9.26 16.20 25.93
N ARG A 37 8.62 15.04 25.76
CA ARG A 37 8.89 13.87 26.59
C ARG A 37 10.22 13.23 26.21
N SER A 38 10.99 12.79 27.20
CA SER A 38 12.27 12.12 27.00
C SER A 38 12.31 10.79 27.73
N ARG A 39 12.81 9.74 27.07
CA ARG A 39 13.04 8.43 27.65
C ARG A 39 14.40 7.89 27.23
N ALA A 40 15.16 7.34 28.17
CA ALA A 40 16.36 6.58 27.88
C ALA A 40 16.00 5.14 27.48
N VAL A 41 16.61 4.63 26.43
CA VAL A 41 16.49 3.24 25.97
C VAL A 41 17.88 2.67 25.85
N THR A 42 18.15 1.57 26.55
CA THR A 42 19.41 0.84 26.49
C THR A 42 19.26 -0.39 25.62
N ILE A 43 20.06 -0.49 24.58
CA ILE A 43 20.11 -1.64 23.69
C ILE A 43 21.39 -2.42 23.93
N ARG A 44 21.23 -3.70 24.24
CA ARG A 44 22.33 -4.67 24.32
C ARG A 44 22.56 -5.27 22.95
N TYR A 45 23.79 -5.33 22.51
CA TYR A 45 24.14 -5.92 21.24
C TYR A 45 25.44 -6.71 21.32
N ARG A 46 25.58 -7.73 20.48
CA ARG A 46 26.81 -8.51 20.37
C ARG A 46 27.68 -7.93 19.26
N THR A 47 28.95 -7.68 19.56
CA THR A 47 29.93 -7.24 18.58
C THR A 47 30.34 -8.40 17.67
N PRO A 48 31.00 -8.13 16.52
CA PRO A 48 31.57 -9.19 15.68
C PRO A 48 32.57 -10.10 16.40
N SER A 49 33.26 -9.58 17.44
CA SER A 49 34.14 -10.35 18.30
C SER A 49 33.44 -11.22 19.35
N GLY A 50 32.09 -11.18 19.41
CA GLY A 50 31.29 -11.96 20.36
C GLY A 50 31.09 -11.27 21.72
N GLU A 51 31.69 -10.13 21.97
CA GLU A 51 31.56 -9.34 23.22
C GLU A 51 30.15 -8.71 23.29
N MET A 52 29.52 -8.73 24.47
CA MET A 52 28.28 -8.00 24.73
C MET A 52 28.56 -6.55 25.11
N ARG A 53 27.94 -5.62 24.39
CA ARG A 53 28.02 -4.19 24.68
C ARG A 53 26.64 -3.58 24.86
N GLU A 54 26.60 -2.39 25.43
CA GLU A 54 25.36 -1.60 25.61
C GLU A 54 25.52 -0.25 24.92
N ARG A 55 24.43 0.21 24.34
CA ARG A 55 24.32 1.59 23.83
C ARG A 55 23.03 2.20 24.31
N GLN A 56 23.14 3.38 24.89
CA GLN A 56 22.01 4.16 25.37
C GLN A 56 21.59 5.18 24.33
N PHE A 57 20.28 5.28 24.12
CA PHE A 57 19.64 6.25 23.24
C PHE A 57 18.65 7.10 24.04
N LYS A 58 18.62 8.39 23.75
CA LYS A 58 17.59 9.31 24.24
C LYS A 58 16.50 9.38 23.19
N VAL A 59 15.32 8.84 23.47
CA VAL A 59 14.13 8.93 22.61
C VAL A 59 13.32 10.12 23.05
N LEU A 60 13.03 11.02 22.11
CA LEU A 60 12.21 12.20 22.31
C LEU A 60 10.83 11.98 21.67
N ALA A 61 9.78 12.54 22.27
CA ALA A 61 8.43 12.43 21.76
C ALA A 61 7.58 13.67 22.09
N THR A 62 6.67 14.02 21.19
CA THR A 62 5.55 14.92 21.44
C THR A 62 4.29 14.13 21.78
N HIS A 63 3.12 14.77 21.82
CA HIS A 63 1.85 14.04 21.95
C HIS A 63 1.47 13.31 20.66
N HIS A 64 1.98 13.73 19.49
CA HIS A 64 1.78 13.02 18.23
C HIS A 64 2.56 11.70 18.19
N GLY A 65 3.74 11.64 18.83
CA GLY A 65 4.54 10.40 18.86
C GLY A 65 6.04 10.65 18.98
N PRO A 66 6.86 9.61 18.69
CA PRO A 66 8.31 9.74 18.73
C PRO A 66 8.82 10.68 17.63
N ILE A 67 9.87 11.45 17.98
CA ILE A 67 10.63 12.25 17.01
C ILE A 67 11.59 11.32 16.28
N VAL A 68 11.48 11.26 14.95
CA VAL A 68 12.26 10.33 14.11
C VAL A 68 13.38 11.02 13.33
N ARG A 69 13.22 12.32 13.02
CA ARG A 69 14.24 13.11 12.32
C ARG A 69 14.05 14.61 12.55
N ALA A 70 15.03 15.38 12.15
CA ALA A 70 14.95 16.84 12.02
C ALA A 70 15.11 17.22 10.54
N GLU A 71 14.27 18.12 10.07
CA GLU A 71 14.25 18.55 8.68
C GLU A 71 13.80 20.00 8.61
N GLN A 72 14.53 20.85 7.86
CA GLN A 72 14.21 22.28 7.66
C GLN A 72 13.91 23.07 8.95
N GLY A 73 14.63 22.76 10.03
CA GLY A 73 14.46 23.42 11.32
C GLY A 73 13.24 22.94 12.15
N LYS A 74 12.50 21.99 11.67
CA LYS A 74 11.40 21.31 12.38
C LYS A 74 11.84 19.94 12.86
N TRP A 75 11.17 19.43 13.89
CA TRP A 75 11.30 18.03 14.29
C TRP A 75 10.10 17.23 13.77
N MET A 76 10.36 16.09 13.14
CA MET A 76 9.32 15.23 12.58
C MET A 76 8.93 14.18 13.60
N ALA A 77 7.70 14.30 14.13
CA ALA A 77 7.06 13.28 14.94
C ALA A 77 6.26 12.33 14.05
N VAL A 78 6.15 11.06 14.44
CA VAL A 78 5.35 10.06 13.75
C VAL A 78 4.22 9.58 14.64
N ARG A 79 3.00 9.67 14.15
CA ARG A 79 1.80 9.11 14.78
C ARG A 79 1.34 7.86 14.03
N LEU A 80 1.13 6.79 14.77
CA LEU A 80 0.63 5.53 14.25
C LEU A 80 -0.19 4.82 15.34
N MET A 81 -0.81 3.70 15.03
CA MET A 81 -1.51 2.90 16.03
C MET A 81 -0.55 2.49 17.16
N GLN A 82 -0.95 2.75 18.41
CA GLN A 82 -0.16 2.44 19.61
C GLN A 82 -0.99 1.65 20.63
N ASP A 83 -1.69 0.64 20.15
CA ASP A 83 -2.50 -0.26 21.00
C ASP A 83 -2.10 -1.72 20.79
N PRO A 84 -0.89 -2.12 21.23
CA PRO A 84 -0.35 -3.45 20.98
C PRO A 84 -1.13 -4.55 21.70
N VAL A 85 -1.75 -4.25 22.85
CA VAL A 85 -2.51 -5.24 23.62
C VAL A 85 -3.78 -5.61 22.87
N ASN A 86 -4.58 -4.63 22.46
CA ASN A 86 -5.79 -4.89 21.68
C ASN A 86 -5.46 -5.45 20.28
N ALA A 87 -4.32 -5.11 19.69
CA ALA A 87 -3.87 -5.72 18.45
C ALA A 87 -3.62 -7.24 18.60
N LEU A 88 -3.00 -7.66 19.70
CA LEU A 88 -2.84 -9.08 20.03
C LEU A 88 -4.18 -9.75 20.33
N ILE A 89 -5.06 -9.08 21.09
CA ILE A 89 -6.41 -9.57 21.39
C ILE A 89 -7.20 -9.76 20.11
N GLN A 90 -7.23 -8.78 19.21
CA GLN A 90 -7.92 -8.88 17.93
C GLN A 90 -7.36 -10.02 17.09
N SER A 91 -6.03 -10.13 17.00
CA SER A 91 -5.36 -11.19 16.26
C SER A 91 -5.72 -12.59 16.81
N TYR A 92 -5.78 -12.74 18.14
CA TYR A 92 -6.13 -14.01 18.79
C TYR A 92 -7.62 -14.32 18.64
N LEU A 93 -8.52 -13.38 18.94
CA LEU A 93 -9.96 -13.61 18.94
C LEU A 93 -10.48 -14.00 17.54
N ARG A 94 -9.91 -13.47 16.45
CA ARG A 94 -10.27 -13.90 15.09
C ARG A 94 -10.16 -15.41 14.88
N THR A 95 -9.22 -16.06 15.54
CA THR A 95 -9.03 -17.52 15.44
C THR A 95 -10.05 -18.32 16.25
N LYS A 96 -10.89 -17.67 17.07
CA LYS A 96 -11.88 -18.28 17.96
C LYS A 96 -13.30 -18.09 17.48
N THR A 97 -13.53 -17.25 16.49
CA THR A 97 -14.86 -17.02 15.90
C THR A 97 -15.32 -18.25 15.14
N ARG A 98 -16.63 -18.50 15.14
CA ARG A 98 -17.25 -19.67 14.52
C ARG A 98 -18.22 -19.31 13.40
N ASP A 99 -18.52 -18.03 13.24
CA ASP A 99 -19.42 -17.49 12.24
C ASP A 99 -18.98 -16.08 11.81
N PHE A 100 -19.56 -15.59 10.74
CA PHE A 100 -19.25 -14.28 10.17
C PHE A 100 -19.57 -13.12 11.14
N ALA A 101 -20.68 -13.19 11.88
CA ALA A 101 -21.08 -12.10 12.77
C ALA A 101 -20.07 -11.95 13.93
N ALA A 102 -19.67 -13.07 14.53
CA ALA A 102 -18.63 -13.09 15.57
C ALA A 102 -17.28 -12.60 15.01
N PHE A 103 -16.89 -13.04 13.81
CA PHE A 103 -15.67 -12.57 13.16
C PHE A 103 -15.70 -11.06 12.93
N ARG A 104 -16.77 -10.54 12.33
CA ARG A 104 -16.94 -9.12 12.07
C ARG A 104 -16.92 -8.28 13.35
N SER A 105 -17.51 -8.78 14.46
CA SER A 105 -17.52 -8.07 15.72
C SER A 105 -16.12 -7.87 16.32
N VAL A 106 -15.19 -8.80 16.08
CA VAL A 106 -13.78 -8.66 16.51
C VAL A 106 -13.08 -7.50 15.82
N LEU A 107 -13.48 -7.14 14.59
CA LEU A 107 -12.91 -6.00 13.87
C LEU A 107 -13.21 -4.66 14.57
N ASN A 108 -14.23 -4.58 15.43
CA ASN A 108 -14.54 -3.37 16.21
C ASN A 108 -13.45 -2.99 17.23
N LEU A 109 -12.43 -3.81 17.43
CA LEU A 109 -11.23 -3.41 18.17
C LEU A 109 -10.37 -2.39 17.40
N HIS A 110 -10.54 -2.29 16.07
CA HIS A 110 -9.88 -1.32 15.20
C HIS A 110 -8.36 -1.25 15.36
N THR A 111 -7.69 -2.40 15.46
CA THR A 111 -6.23 -2.46 15.69
C THR A 111 -5.45 -3.16 14.59
N ASN A 112 -6.07 -3.45 13.45
CA ASN A 112 -5.41 -4.07 12.29
C ASN A 112 -5.06 -3.02 11.22
N SER A 113 -3.97 -2.31 11.44
CA SER A 113 -3.57 -1.17 10.60
C SER A 113 -2.89 -1.54 9.28
N SER A 114 -2.25 -2.70 9.20
CA SER A 114 -1.32 -3.02 8.11
C SER A 114 -1.79 -4.16 7.19
N ASN A 115 -3.00 -4.66 7.41
CA ASN A 115 -3.51 -5.79 6.64
C ASN A 115 -4.95 -5.59 6.16
N ASN A 116 -5.19 -5.96 4.91
CA ASN A 116 -6.52 -6.31 4.46
C ASN A 116 -6.90 -7.70 4.97
N THR A 117 -8.18 -7.97 5.08
CA THR A 117 -8.70 -9.26 5.51
C THR A 117 -9.60 -9.83 4.42
N VAL A 118 -9.29 -11.04 3.96
CA VAL A 118 -10.18 -11.86 3.13
C VAL A 118 -10.75 -12.97 4.00
N TYR A 119 -12.06 -13.08 4.03
CA TYR A 119 -12.84 -14.04 4.80
C TYR A 119 -13.59 -14.99 3.87
N ALA A 120 -13.67 -16.26 4.27
CA ALA A 120 -14.57 -17.24 3.71
C ALA A 120 -14.95 -18.25 4.79
N ASP A 121 -16.17 -18.80 4.74
CA ASP A 121 -16.64 -19.84 5.67
C ASP A 121 -17.31 -21.01 4.97
N ALA A 122 -17.69 -22.02 5.76
CA ALA A 122 -18.34 -23.23 5.27
C ALA A 122 -19.79 -23.01 4.82
N ASP A 123 -20.41 -21.91 5.22
CA ASP A 123 -21.76 -21.52 4.80
C ASP A 123 -21.76 -20.78 3.44
N GLY A 124 -20.58 -20.65 2.81
CA GLY A 124 -20.38 -20.02 1.51
C GLY A 124 -20.28 -18.51 1.56
N LYS A 125 -20.20 -17.91 2.73
CA LYS A 125 -20.03 -16.46 2.88
C LYS A 125 -18.60 -16.06 2.57
N ILE A 126 -18.43 -15.02 1.75
CA ILE A 126 -17.14 -14.42 1.44
C ILE A 126 -17.16 -12.93 1.76
N ALA A 127 -16.05 -12.38 2.25
CA ALA A 127 -15.95 -10.96 2.54
C ALA A 127 -14.51 -10.43 2.42
N TYR A 128 -14.42 -9.15 2.08
CA TYR A 128 -13.19 -8.37 2.12
C TYR A 128 -13.37 -7.18 3.07
N PHE A 129 -12.36 -6.94 3.88
CA PHE A 129 -12.26 -5.76 4.72
C PHE A 129 -10.91 -5.10 4.45
N HIS A 130 -10.94 -3.87 3.97
CA HIS A 130 -9.78 -3.00 3.95
C HIS A 130 -9.36 -2.75 5.38
N ALA A 131 -8.10 -2.56 5.70
CA ALA A 131 -7.58 -2.35 7.04
C ALA A 131 -8.64 -1.90 8.05
N ASN A 132 -8.49 -2.08 9.31
CA ASN A 132 -9.47 -1.58 10.27
C ASN A 132 -8.90 -0.67 11.34
N PHE A 133 -7.82 0.00 10.97
CA PHE A 133 -7.30 1.17 11.66
C PHE A 133 -6.93 2.21 10.61
N VAL A 134 -7.86 3.08 10.26
CA VAL A 134 -7.63 4.27 9.44
C VAL A 134 -8.08 5.48 10.23
N PRO A 135 -7.18 6.41 10.58
CA PRO A 135 -7.54 7.60 11.34
C PRO A 135 -8.53 8.49 10.59
N ARG A 136 -9.49 9.08 11.32
CA ARG A 136 -10.33 10.14 10.79
C ARG A 136 -9.55 11.44 10.76
N ARG A 137 -9.33 11.96 9.58
CA ARG A 137 -8.54 13.15 9.33
C ARG A 137 -9.40 14.27 8.75
N ASN A 138 -8.94 15.49 8.93
CA ASN A 138 -9.52 16.65 8.23
C ASN A 138 -9.07 16.62 6.76
N SER A 139 -10.03 16.48 5.84
CA SER A 139 -9.78 16.38 4.39
C SER A 139 -9.24 17.68 3.76
N GLY A 140 -9.17 18.78 4.51
CA GLY A 140 -8.58 20.04 4.06
C GLY A 140 -7.05 20.03 4.01
N PHE A 141 -6.39 18.99 4.52
CA PHE A 141 -4.93 18.84 4.53
C PHE A 141 -4.44 17.77 3.55
N ASP A 142 -3.24 17.98 3.02
CA ASP A 142 -2.51 16.96 2.25
C ASP A 142 -1.76 16.03 3.19
N TRP A 143 -2.37 14.91 3.52
CA TRP A 143 -1.81 13.87 4.39
C TRP A 143 -0.72 13.00 3.74
N THR A 144 -0.37 13.29 2.48
CA THR A 144 0.78 12.64 1.82
C THR A 144 2.13 13.25 2.25
N ARG A 145 2.09 14.32 3.04
CA ARG A 145 3.24 15.10 3.52
C ARG A 145 3.12 15.35 5.01
N PRO A 146 4.23 15.70 5.69
CA PRO A 146 4.16 16.16 7.07
C PRO A 146 3.21 17.35 7.22
N VAL A 147 2.29 17.25 8.18
CA VAL A 147 1.37 18.34 8.54
C VAL A 147 1.93 19.20 9.67
N ASP A 148 1.43 20.42 9.86
CA ASP A 148 1.89 21.30 10.95
C ASP A 148 1.43 20.77 12.31
N GLY A 149 2.36 20.27 13.12
CA GLY A 149 2.10 19.74 14.46
C GLY A 149 1.66 20.81 15.48
N SER A 150 1.74 22.10 15.15
CA SER A 150 1.25 23.18 16.02
C SER A 150 -0.24 23.50 15.82
N ASP A 151 -0.83 23.07 14.70
CA ASP A 151 -2.23 23.32 14.34
C ASP A 151 -3.15 22.20 14.88
N PRO A 152 -4.08 22.50 15.81
CA PRO A 152 -5.02 21.48 16.30
C PRO A 152 -5.99 20.95 15.24
N ALA A 153 -6.13 21.60 14.08
CA ALA A 153 -6.95 21.09 12.98
C ALA A 153 -6.33 19.87 12.28
N THR A 154 -5.06 19.56 12.57
CA THR A 154 -4.37 18.36 12.09
C THR A 154 -4.49 17.14 13.04
N GLU A 155 -5.26 17.25 14.12
CA GLU A 155 -5.50 16.11 15.01
C GLU A 155 -6.36 15.03 14.36
N TRP A 156 -6.10 13.79 14.78
CA TRP A 156 -7.00 12.69 14.49
C TRP A 156 -8.25 12.75 15.35
N HIS A 157 -9.41 12.54 14.75
CA HIS A 157 -10.72 12.51 15.41
C HIS A 157 -11.24 11.08 15.59
N GLY A 158 -10.42 10.18 16.13
CA GLY A 158 -10.70 8.76 16.25
C GLY A 158 -10.30 8.00 14.99
N VAL A 159 -10.92 6.84 14.78
CA VAL A 159 -10.71 5.96 13.62
C VAL A 159 -12.03 5.68 12.90
N HIS A 160 -11.95 5.32 11.62
CA HIS A 160 -13.11 4.89 10.87
C HIS A 160 -13.64 3.55 11.39
N GLY A 161 -14.96 3.43 11.46
CA GLY A 161 -15.63 2.16 11.74
C GLY A 161 -15.47 1.18 10.58
N VAL A 162 -15.77 -0.09 10.86
CA VAL A 162 -15.67 -1.16 9.84
C VAL A 162 -16.53 -0.85 8.62
N ASP A 163 -17.73 -0.29 8.82
CA ASP A 163 -18.66 0.06 7.73
C ASP A 163 -18.33 1.37 7.03
N GLU A 164 -17.42 2.16 7.56
CA GLU A 164 -16.95 3.41 6.97
C GLU A 164 -15.66 3.21 6.17
N SER A 165 -15.08 2.03 6.26
CA SER A 165 -13.92 1.61 5.46
C SER A 165 -14.38 0.75 4.28
N PRO A 166 -13.64 0.71 3.17
CA PRO A 166 -13.99 -0.13 2.04
C PRO A 166 -14.12 -1.59 2.45
N ASN A 167 -15.29 -2.16 2.22
CA ASN A 167 -15.55 -3.57 2.47
C ASN A 167 -16.54 -4.12 1.43
N VAL A 168 -16.50 -5.44 1.26
CA VAL A 168 -17.44 -6.17 0.40
C VAL A 168 -17.84 -7.43 1.12
N VAL A 169 -19.13 -7.74 1.12
CA VAL A 169 -19.69 -8.98 1.68
C VAL A 169 -20.58 -9.59 0.62
N ASP A 170 -20.35 -10.86 0.30
CA ASP A 170 -21.11 -11.65 -0.68
C ASP A 170 -21.31 -10.88 -2.02
N PRO A 171 -20.22 -10.47 -2.71
CA PRO A 171 -20.34 -9.72 -3.95
C PRO A 171 -21.08 -10.51 -5.02
N ALA A 172 -21.88 -9.84 -5.84
CA ALA A 172 -22.63 -10.48 -6.93
C ALA A 172 -21.72 -11.18 -7.96
N THR A 173 -20.46 -10.77 -8.06
CA THR A 173 -19.43 -11.41 -8.88
C THR A 173 -19.01 -12.80 -8.37
N GLY A 174 -19.33 -13.15 -7.11
CA GLY A 174 -19.04 -14.46 -6.53
C GLY A 174 -17.57 -14.69 -6.12
N TRP A 175 -16.69 -13.70 -6.28
CA TRP A 175 -15.28 -13.81 -5.96
C TRP A 175 -14.69 -12.54 -5.33
N ILE A 176 -13.57 -12.71 -4.65
CA ILE A 176 -12.78 -11.64 -4.03
C ILE A 176 -11.31 -11.90 -4.31
N GLN A 177 -10.58 -10.85 -4.65
CA GLN A 177 -9.12 -10.87 -4.79
C GLN A 177 -8.46 -9.76 -3.96
N ASN A 178 -7.22 -9.96 -3.57
CA ASN A 178 -6.33 -8.88 -3.13
C ASN A 178 -4.87 -9.26 -3.35
N THR A 179 -4.18 -8.46 -4.11
CA THR A 179 -2.76 -8.60 -4.47
C THR A 179 -1.90 -7.50 -3.83
N ASN A 180 -2.28 -7.03 -2.65
CA ASN A 180 -1.73 -5.85 -1.96
C ASN A 180 -2.02 -4.54 -2.71
N ASN A 181 -3.01 -4.54 -3.57
CA ASN A 181 -3.52 -3.39 -4.30
C ASN A 181 -4.62 -2.67 -3.50
N TRP A 182 -5.13 -1.61 -4.07
CA TRP A 182 -6.24 -0.84 -3.52
C TRP A 182 -7.54 -1.67 -3.36
N PRO A 183 -8.52 -1.22 -2.56
CA PRO A 183 -9.77 -1.98 -2.36
C PRO A 183 -10.77 -1.87 -3.51
N TYR A 184 -10.51 -1.02 -4.51
CA TYR A 184 -11.50 -0.61 -5.52
C TYR A 184 -11.57 -1.52 -6.75
N SER A 185 -10.81 -2.63 -6.75
CA SER A 185 -10.89 -3.72 -7.74
C SER A 185 -11.01 -5.11 -7.11
N VAL A 186 -11.37 -5.15 -5.83
CA VAL A 186 -11.35 -6.36 -4.99
C VAL A 186 -12.38 -7.41 -5.44
N ALA A 187 -13.45 -7.01 -6.09
CA ALA A 187 -14.58 -7.86 -6.52
C ALA A 187 -15.16 -7.45 -7.88
N GLY A 188 -14.30 -7.03 -8.83
CA GLY A 188 -14.75 -6.57 -10.14
C GLY A 188 -15.80 -5.46 -10.06
N THR A 189 -16.92 -5.61 -10.77
CA THR A 189 -18.03 -4.65 -10.77
C THR A 189 -18.72 -4.47 -9.41
N SER A 190 -18.52 -5.40 -8.47
CA SER A 190 -19.04 -5.33 -7.11
C SER A 190 -18.08 -4.63 -6.14
N SER A 191 -16.96 -4.09 -6.61
CA SER A 191 -15.99 -3.41 -5.78
C SER A 191 -16.52 -2.09 -5.23
N PRO A 192 -16.05 -1.64 -4.04
CA PRO A 192 -16.27 -0.28 -3.55
C PRO A 192 -15.77 0.76 -4.56
N LYS A 193 -16.30 1.97 -4.51
CA LYS A 193 -15.88 3.06 -5.41
C LYS A 193 -15.02 4.08 -4.67
N PRO A 194 -13.90 4.57 -5.25
CA PRO A 194 -13.04 5.57 -4.60
C PRO A 194 -13.78 6.84 -4.18
N ALA A 195 -14.80 7.25 -4.96
CA ALA A 195 -15.59 8.45 -4.71
C ALA A 195 -16.44 8.40 -3.41
N ASP A 196 -16.66 7.20 -2.87
CA ASP A 196 -17.45 7.01 -1.66
C ASP A 196 -16.62 7.17 -0.37
N TYR A 197 -15.30 7.36 -0.49
CA TYR A 197 -14.36 7.38 0.62
C TYR A 197 -13.44 8.61 0.59
N PRO A 198 -12.91 9.05 1.75
CA PRO A 198 -11.89 10.09 1.78
C PRO A 198 -10.64 9.69 0.99
N ALA A 199 -10.00 10.64 0.32
CA ALA A 199 -8.79 10.39 -0.49
C ALA A 199 -7.63 9.75 0.28
N TYR A 200 -7.59 9.91 1.61
CA TYR A 200 -6.58 9.30 2.48
C TYR A 200 -6.91 7.85 2.87
N MET A 201 -8.02 7.27 2.41
CA MET A 201 -8.42 5.90 2.79
C MET A 201 -7.43 4.86 2.28
N ASP A 202 -6.95 5.04 1.06
CA ASP A 202 -5.92 4.18 0.45
C ASP A 202 -4.92 5.03 -0.36
N ARG A 203 -3.63 4.66 -0.30
CA ARG A 203 -2.53 5.35 -0.99
C ARG A 203 -1.74 4.45 -1.93
N VAL A 204 -2.11 3.18 -2.04
CA VAL A 204 -1.31 2.21 -2.81
C VAL A 204 -1.65 2.25 -4.28
N GLY A 205 -2.92 2.45 -4.61
CA GLY A 205 -3.40 2.35 -5.98
C GLY A 205 -3.47 0.90 -6.50
N GLU A 206 -3.73 0.79 -7.79
CA GLU A 206 -3.78 -0.49 -8.50
C GLU A 206 -2.37 -0.97 -8.88
N ASN A 207 -2.21 -2.27 -9.10
CA ASN A 207 -1.00 -2.86 -9.62
C ASN A 207 -1.30 -3.95 -10.67
N ALA A 208 -0.28 -4.31 -11.46
CA ALA A 208 -0.44 -5.27 -12.55
C ALA A 208 -0.95 -6.64 -12.07
N ARG A 209 -0.62 -7.06 -10.84
CA ARG A 209 -1.14 -8.32 -10.27
C ARG A 209 -2.64 -8.23 -9.98
N GLY A 210 -3.13 -7.06 -9.55
CA GLY A 210 -4.56 -6.83 -9.34
C GLY A 210 -5.34 -6.86 -10.65
N ILE A 211 -4.83 -6.19 -11.69
CA ILE A 211 -5.40 -6.24 -13.04
C ILE A 211 -5.45 -7.69 -13.54
N HIS A 212 -4.35 -8.44 -13.39
CA HIS A 212 -4.30 -9.85 -13.78
C HIS A 212 -5.33 -10.69 -13.02
N ALA A 213 -5.40 -10.54 -11.69
CA ALA A 213 -6.36 -11.30 -10.88
C ALA A 213 -7.82 -11.02 -11.29
N VAL A 214 -8.17 -9.75 -11.57
CA VAL A 214 -9.50 -9.39 -12.07
C VAL A 214 -9.77 -10.05 -13.42
N ARG A 215 -8.83 -9.98 -14.39
CA ARG A 215 -8.99 -10.63 -15.71
C ARG A 215 -9.24 -12.12 -15.60
N VAL A 216 -8.41 -12.81 -14.81
CA VAL A 216 -8.53 -14.26 -14.62
C VAL A 216 -9.85 -14.63 -13.95
N LEU A 217 -10.22 -13.95 -12.86
CA LEU A 217 -11.44 -14.25 -12.12
C LEU A 217 -12.71 -13.89 -12.87
N SER A 218 -12.72 -12.80 -13.63
CA SER A 218 -13.87 -12.40 -14.46
C SER A 218 -14.07 -13.27 -15.69
N GLY A 219 -13.04 -14.01 -16.10
CA GLY A 219 -13.11 -14.93 -17.24
C GLY A 219 -13.75 -16.30 -16.95
N HIS A 220 -14.18 -16.54 -15.69
CA HIS A 220 -14.70 -17.84 -15.26
C HIS A 220 -15.94 -17.66 -14.39
N ASP A 221 -16.99 -18.41 -14.66
CA ASP A 221 -18.23 -18.45 -13.87
C ASP A 221 -18.10 -19.36 -12.64
N GLU A 222 -17.30 -20.43 -12.75
CA GLU A 222 -17.09 -21.42 -11.69
C GLU A 222 -15.62 -21.89 -11.63
N PHE A 223 -15.14 -22.18 -10.43
CA PHE A 223 -13.83 -22.76 -10.19
C PHE A 223 -13.95 -24.10 -9.46
N THR A 224 -13.29 -25.13 -10.00
CA THR A 224 -12.85 -26.30 -9.22
C THR A 224 -11.52 -26.00 -8.56
N LEU A 225 -11.06 -26.88 -7.66
CA LEU A 225 -9.71 -26.74 -7.10
C LEU A 225 -8.63 -26.76 -8.18
N ASP A 226 -8.76 -27.64 -9.18
CA ASP A 226 -7.77 -27.75 -10.25
C ASP A 226 -7.77 -26.51 -11.17
N THR A 227 -8.94 -25.98 -11.53
CA THR A 227 -9.02 -24.78 -12.36
C THR A 227 -8.56 -23.53 -11.59
N LEU A 228 -8.81 -23.45 -10.28
CA LEU A 228 -8.31 -22.35 -9.46
C LEU A 228 -6.78 -22.39 -9.32
N ILE A 229 -6.21 -23.59 -9.17
CA ILE A 229 -4.74 -23.77 -9.19
C ILE A 229 -4.18 -23.34 -10.54
N ALA A 230 -4.78 -23.78 -11.65
CA ALA A 230 -4.35 -23.38 -12.98
C ALA A 230 -4.43 -21.85 -13.17
N ALA A 231 -5.50 -21.21 -12.70
CA ALA A 231 -5.69 -19.77 -12.73
C ALA A 231 -4.61 -19.01 -11.92
N ALA A 232 -4.17 -19.58 -10.79
CA ALA A 232 -3.10 -18.99 -9.98
C ALA A 232 -1.72 -18.98 -10.68
N TYR A 233 -1.56 -19.80 -11.73
CA TYR A 233 -0.35 -19.90 -12.56
C TYR A 233 -0.57 -19.37 -13.98
N ASP A 234 -1.64 -18.64 -14.24
CA ASP A 234 -1.84 -18.01 -15.55
C ASP A 234 -0.65 -17.13 -15.91
N PRO A 235 -0.04 -17.32 -17.09
CA PRO A 235 1.22 -16.68 -17.46
C PRO A 235 1.05 -15.27 -18.04
N ASP A 236 -0.14 -14.68 -18.11
CA ASP A 236 -0.35 -13.34 -18.63
C ASP A 236 0.39 -12.27 -17.82
N LEU A 237 0.95 -11.28 -18.51
CA LEU A 237 1.76 -10.20 -17.94
C LEU A 237 1.15 -8.82 -18.30
N PRO A 238 0.02 -8.43 -17.73
CA PRO A 238 -0.72 -7.22 -18.13
C PRO A 238 0.06 -5.91 -17.91
N ALA A 239 1.12 -5.91 -17.12
CA ALA A 239 2.02 -4.75 -17.03
C ALA A 239 2.53 -4.32 -18.40
N PHE A 240 2.78 -5.25 -19.31
CA PHE A 240 3.32 -4.97 -20.62
C PHE A 240 2.27 -4.46 -21.64
N ASP A 241 0.97 -4.58 -21.34
CA ASP A 241 -0.09 -3.91 -22.09
C ASP A 241 0.05 -2.38 -21.96
N VAL A 242 0.48 -1.92 -20.79
CA VAL A 242 0.65 -0.51 -20.46
C VAL A 242 2.05 0.00 -20.82
N LEU A 243 3.09 -0.80 -20.60
CA LEU A 243 4.48 -0.36 -20.72
C LEU A 243 5.01 -0.39 -22.17
N LEU A 244 4.59 -1.37 -22.98
CA LEU A 244 5.13 -1.51 -24.35
C LEU A 244 4.64 -0.45 -25.35
N PRO A 245 3.37 0.00 -25.36
CA PRO A 245 2.94 1.00 -26.31
C PRO A 245 3.78 2.29 -26.31
N PRO A 246 4.11 2.92 -25.17
CA PRO A 246 5.01 4.07 -25.15
C PRO A 246 6.42 3.75 -25.65
N LEU A 247 6.97 2.56 -25.39
CA LEU A 247 8.25 2.13 -25.92
C LEU A 247 8.24 2.09 -27.45
N PHE A 248 7.20 1.47 -28.04
CA PHE A 248 7.06 1.37 -29.48
C PHE A 248 6.89 2.74 -30.14
N GLU A 249 6.16 3.64 -29.51
CA GLU A 249 6.00 5.02 -29.98
C GLU A 249 7.33 5.77 -29.94
N ALA A 250 8.06 5.67 -28.82
CA ALA A 250 9.38 6.27 -28.69
C ALA A 250 10.35 5.78 -29.80
N TYR A 251 10.35 4.46 -30.06
CA TYR A 251 11.17 3.91 -31.17
C TYR A 251 10.74 4.40 -32.55
N ARG A 252 9.46 4.46 -32.85
CA ARG A 252 8.93 4.99 -34.10
C ARG A 252 9.35 6.44 -34.32
N SER A 253 9.34 7.23 -33.25
CA SER A 253 9.68 8.67 -33.30
C SER A 253 11.17 8.97 -33.40
N LEU A 254 12.06 7.97 -33.31
CA LEU A 254 13.50 8.17 -33.49
C LEU A 254 13.79 8.73 -34.91
N PRO A 255 14.68 9.72 -35.02
CA PRO A 255 15.17 10.19 -36.34
C PRO A 255 15.74 9.04 -37.16
N ALA A 256 15.59 9.10 -38.52
CA ALA A 256 16.12 8.05 -39.40
C ALA A 256 17.63 7.85 -39.23
N ALA A 257 18.39 8.92 -38.93
CA ALA A 257 19.82 8.88 -38.68
C ALA A 257 20.24 8.53 -37.25
N SER A 258 19.29 8.16 -36.36
CA SER A 258 19.60 7.81 -34.98
C SER A 258 20.42 6.53 -34.91
N GLU A 259 21.54 6.58 -34.19
CA GLU A 259 22.40 5.42 -33.92
C GLU A 259 21.69 4.31 -33.12
N LEU A 260 20.58 4.63 -32.45
CA LEU A 260 19.80 3.69 -31.70
C LEU A 260 18.88 2.82 -32.57
N ARG A 261 18.56 3.23 -33.82
CA ARG A 261 17.61 2.47 -34.65
C ARG A 261 18.08 1.06 -34.97
N ALA A 262 19.33 0.93 -35.41
CA ALA A 262 19.85 -0.37 -35.83
C ALA A 262 19.97 -1.36 -34.70
N PRO A 263 20.59 -1.05 -33.54
CA PRO A 263 20.70 -2.00 -32.44
C PRO A 263 19.35 -2.32 -31.73
N LEU A 264 18.37 -1.41 -31.80
CA LEU A 264 17.06 -1.65 -31.18
C LEU A 264 16.05 -2.35 -32.10
N SER A 265 16.34 -2.47 -33.42
CA SER A 265 15.36 -3.02 -34.37
C SER A 265 14.94 -4.45 -34.06
N GLU A 266 15.88 -5.33 -33.73
CA GLU A 266 15.63 -6.74 -33.40
C GLU A 266 14.88 -6.90 -32.04
N PRO A 267 15.33 -6.28 -30.92
CA PRO A 267 14.57 -6.33 -29.67
C PRO A 267 13.15 -5.77 -29.78
N ILE A 268 12.96 -4.66 -30.50
CA ILE A 268 11.61 -4.09 -30.69
C ILE A 268 10.72 -5.03 -31.51
N ALA A 269 11.22 -5.61 -32.59
CA ALA A 269 10.45 -6.56 -33.40
C ALA A 269 10.07 -7.81 -32.57
N LEU A 270 10.98 -8.30 -31.74
CA LEU A 270 10.74 -9.41 -30.81
C LEU A 270 9.61 -9.08 -29.83
N LEU A 271 9.65 -7.91 -29.19
CA LEU A 271 8.61 -7.47 -28.25
C LEU A 271 7.27 -7.17 -28.94
N GLN A 272 7.25 -6.71 -30.17
CA GLN A 272 6.03 -6.50 -30.97
C GLN A 272 5.33 -7.81 -31.33
N ALA A 273 6.09 -8.89 -31.53
CA ALA A 273 5.58 -10.21 -31.85
C ALA A 273 5.20 -11.04 -30.61
N TRP A 274 5.57 -10.57 -29.41
CA TRP A 274 5.35 -11.30 -28.17
C TRP A 274 3.89 -11.23 -27.72
N ASP A 275 3.35 -12.36 -27.26
CA ASP A 275 1.99 -12.52 -26.71
C ASP A 275 1.81 -12.00 -25.28
N ARG A 276 2.88 -11.47 -24.67
CA ARG A 276 2.93 -10.99 -23.28
C ARG A 276 2.68 -12.06 -22.22
N ARG A 277 2.95 -13.31 -22.58
CA ARG A 277 2.88 -14.45 -21.65
C ARG A 277 4.29 -14.93 -21.30
N TRP A 278 4.52 -15.21 -20.02
CA TRP A 278 5.81 -15.73 -19.60
C TRP A 278 5.93 -17.24 -19.91
N ALA A 279 7.10 -17.66 -20.30
CA ALA A 279 7.49 -19.05 -20.43
C ALA A 279 8.98 -19.19 -20.16
N ALA A 280 9.41 -20.38 -19.70
CA ALA A 280 10.80 -20.63 -19.31
C ALA A 280 11.79 -20.47 -20.49
N ASP A 281 11.33 -20.69 -21.70
CA ASP A 281 12.10 -20.60 -22.95
C ASP A 281 11.81 -19.34 -23.78
N SER A 282 11.00 -18.41 -23.24
CA SER A 282 10.64 -17.16 -23.93
C SER A 282 11.76 -16.12 -23.86
N VAL A 283 12.43 -15.92 -24.97
CA VAL A 283 13.43 -14.83 -25.14
C VAL A 283 12.76 -13.47 -25.00
N ALA A 284 11.55 -13.30 -25.53
CA ALA A 284 10.81 -12.04 -25.45
C ALA A 284 10.49 -11.67 -24.00
N THR A 285 10.08 -12.62 -23.16
CA THR A 285 9.88 -12.39 -21.72
C THR A 285 11.17 -11.90 -21.07
N THR A 286 12.31 -12.53 -21.37
CA THR A 286 13.61 -12.14 -20.81
C THR A 286 13.96 -10.70 -21.17
N VAL A 287 13.83 -10.34 -22.46
CA VAL A 287 14.10 -8.98 -22.94
C VAL A 287 13.16 -7.95 -22.29
N ALA A 288 11.87 -8.28 -22.20
CA ALA A 288 10.86 -7.42 -21.59
C ALA A 288 11.14 -7.12 -20.11
N ILE A 289 11.47 -8.17 -19.33
CA ILE A 289 11.76 -8.02 -17.89
C ILE A 289 13.02 -7.19 -17.68
N HIS A 290 14.13 -7.46 -18.38
CA HIS A 290 15.35 -6.67 -18.23
C HIS A 290 15.14 -5.21 -18.63
N TRP A 291 14.41 -4.96 -19.71
CA TRP A 291 14.06 -3.59 -20.10
C TRP A 291 13.21 -2.90 -19.03
N ALA A 292 12.19 -3.58 -18.48
CA ALA A 292 11.34 -3.00 -17.45
C ALA A 292 12.11 -2.71 -16.16
N GLU A 293 13.06 -3.57 -15.76
CA GLU A 293 13.94 -3.33 -14.61
C GLU A 293 14.83 -2.10 -14.81
N GLU A 294 15.39 -1.90 -16.03
CA GLU A 294 16.19 -0.72 -16.33
C GLU A 294 15.32 0.55 -16.38
N LEU A 295 14.11 0.47 -16.95
CA LEU A 295 13.14 1.55 -16.91
C LEU A 295 12.83 1.95 -15.45
N TRP A 296 12.59 0.95 -14.59
CA TRP A 296 12.32 1.17 -13.15
C TRP A 296 13.50 1.88 -12.45
N ARG A 297 14.72 1.45 -12.70
CA ARG A 297 15.92 2.12 -12.17
C ARG A 297 16.07 3.55 -12.70
N GLY A 298 15.74 3.78 -13.96
CA GLY A 298 15.86 5.08 -14.62
C GLY A 298 14.83 6.12 -14.18
N VAL A 299 13.62 5.70 -13.76
CA VAL A 299 12.58 6.64 -13.27
C VAL A 299 12.81 7.10 -11.83
N GLY A 300 13.81 6.56 -11.15
CA GLY A 300 14.24 6.96 -9.81
C GLY A 300 13.31 6.49 -8.69
N ALA A 301 13.37 7.15 -7.52
CA ALA A 301 12.71 6.72 -6.29
C ALA A 301 11.17 6.89 -6.28
N ASP A 302 10.56 7.49 -7.32
CA ASP A 302 9.11 7.63 -7.44
C ASP A 302 8.54 7.00 -8.74
N PRO A 303 8.61 5.68 -8.86
CA PRO A 303 7.93 4.99 -9.95
C PRO A 303 6.39 5.11 -9.84
N LYS A 304 5.86 5.30 -8.63
CA LYS A 304 4.43 5.46 -8.36
C LYS A 304 3.84 6.67 -9.10
N GLY A 305 4.50 7.82 -9.06
CA GLY A 305 4.00 9.04 -9.68
C GLY A 305 3.87 9.00 -11.20
N ARG A 306 4.51 8.05 -11.89
CA ARG A 306 4.52 7.96 -13.36
C ARG A 306 3.82 6.73 -13.93
N ALA A 307 3.93 5.59 -13.28
CA ALA A 307 3.39 4.34 -13.79
C ALA A 307 2.02 3.97 -13.17
N TRP A 308 1.78 4.32 -11.90
CA TRP A 308 0.54 3.98 -11.19
C TRP A 308 -0.72 4.53 -11.83
N PRO A 309 -0.79 5.81 -12.28
CA PRO A 309 -1.97 6.34 -12.95
C PRO A 309 -2.39 5.56 -14.21
N LEU A 310 -1.42 4.96 -14.92
CA LEU A 310 -1.69 4.14 -16.09
C LEU A 310 -2.37 2.82 -15.72
N PHE A 311 -1.94 2.17 -14.62
CA PHE A 311 -2.58 0.95 -14.13
C PHE A 311 -3.98 1.22 -13.54
N GLU A 312 -4.16 2.35 -12.87
CA GLU A 312 -5.47 2.77 -12.35
C GLU A 312 -6.47 3.05 -13.47
N GLN A 313 -6.03 3.67 -14.55
CA GLN A 313 -6.85 3.91 -15.73
C GLN A 313 -7.29 2.60 -16.39
N GLU A 314 -6.39 1.65 -16.55
CA GLU A 314 -6.68 0.33 -17.10
C GLU A 314 -7.68 -0.43 -16.22
N ALA A 315 -7.48 -0.44 -14.90
CA ALA A 315 -8.40 -1.07 -13.96
C ALA A 315 -9.80 -0.44 -14.00
N SER A 316 -9.89 0.87 -14.15
CA SER A 316 -11.17 1.60 -14.24
C SER A 316 -11.90 1.29 -15.54
N SER A 317 -11.21 1.08 -16.66
CA SER A 317 -11.81 0.69 -17.93
C SER A 317 -12.33 -0.74 -17.90
N SER A 318 -11.59 -1.67 -17.27
CA SER A 318 -11.97 -3.08 -17.16
C SER A 318 -13.13 -3.36 -16.18
N THR A 319 -13.43 -2.42 -15.28
CA THR A 319 -14.58 -2.52 -14.35
C THR A 319 -15.84 -1.81 -14.84
N SER A 320 -15.77 -1.12 -15.98
CA SER A 320 -16.92 -0.39 -16.58
C SER A 320 -17.57 -1.11 -17.77
N GLU A 321 -17.03 -2.22 -18.24
CA GLU A 321 -17.62 -3.15 -19.21
C GLU A 321 -18.26 -4.35 -18.50
#